data_a728d8f23d4c5f2558aba79b2bf36d40
#
_entry.id   a728d8f23d4c5f2558aba79b2bf36d40
#
_cell.length_a   1.000
_cell.length_b   1.000
_cell.length_c   1.000
_cell.angle_alpha   90.00
_cell.angle_beta   90.00
_cell.angle_gamma   90.00
#
_symmetry.space_group_name_H-M   'P 1'
#
loop_
_entity.id
_entity.type
_entity.pdbx_description
1 polymer ?
#
loop_
_entity_poly.entity_id
_entity_poly.type
_entity_poly.pdbx_seq_one_letter_code
_entity_poly.pdbx_strand_id
1 'polypeptide(L)'
;MTRSIPKLRQRAVGNPLSLAPPRWEIDPNFDLDYHLRWVKAPNPDGTMRPVFTMAEQMAEGDFDKARPLWEMLLVSGLKDGQAAFIAKIHHSVTDGVGGLQMAAMLFDLDRTGQDLGPMPSAPTGEAASFTERLRQGVTFEARTTVGDMKSALGQGTDFVKDAVTDPIGMATSAGEMAASLSRMLAPASEPMSTVFGERSLSVYFDLIDVPLDDLKKAGKAGRGTLNDAFVAGVVGGLRRYHERHGTVPDALRVNMPVNLRSPADAGKEGNAWVPARFPVPMNE
;
A
#
# COMPACT_ATOMS: atom_id res chain seq x y z
N MET A 1 -7.80 1.54 19.40
CA MET A 1 -7.12 1.81 18.11
C MET A 1 -7.10 3.30 17.74
N THR A 2 -8.20 3.99 17.44
CA THR A 2 -8.15 5.40 16.95
C THR A 2 -7.55 6.42 17.93
N ARG A 3 -7.45 6.09 19.21
CA ARG A 3 -6.77 6.90 20.24
C ARG A 3 -5.31 6.52 20.41
N SER A 4 -4.93 5.31 20.05
CA SER A 4 -3.54 4.82 20.10
C SER A 4 -2.78 5.10 18.81
N ILE A 5 -3.47 5.30 17.68
CA ILE A 5 -2.90 5.63 16.39
C ILE A 5 -3.44 7.00 15.96
N PRO A 6 -2.72 8.11 16.26
CA PRO A 6 -3.20 9.46 15.99
C PRO A 6 -3.58 9.69 14.53
N LYS A 7 -2.90 9.04 13.58
CA LYS A 7 -3.13 9.16 12.15
C LYS A 7 -4.54 8.76 11.72
N LEU A 8 -5.20 7.87 12.47
CA LEU A 8 -6.60 7.52 12.24
C LEU A 8 -7.60 8.63 12.63
N ARG A 9 -7.13 9.70 13.27
CA ARG A 9 -7.92 10.90 13.57
C ARG A 9 -7.43 12.12 12.80
N GLN A 10 -6.47 11.94 11.89
CA GLN A 10 -5.91 13.02 11.09
C GLN A 10 -6.47 12.98 9.67
N ARG A 11 -6.73 14.13 9.13
CA ARG A 11 -7.06 14.37 7.74
C ARG A 11 -5.87 14.95 6.99
N ALA A 12 -5.78 14.68 5.69
CA ALA A 12 -4.74 15.24 4.84
C ALA A 12 -5.18 16.65 4.35
N VAL A 13 -4.48 17.69 4.79
CA VAL A 13 -4.79 19.06 4.42
C VAL A 13 -3.72 19.60 3.48
N GLY A 14 -4.10 19.81 2.21
CA GLY A 14 -3.24 20.45 1.21
C GLY A 14 -3.18 21.96 1.36
N ASN A 15 -2.15 22.57 0.78
CA ASN A 15 -2.09 24.01 0.63
C ASN A 15 -2.46 24.35 -0.82
N PRO A 16 -3.57 25.07 -1.08
CA PRO A 16 -4.00 25.37 -2.43
C PRO A 16 -3.05 26.29 -3.23
N LEU A 17 -2.11 26.96 -2.54
CA LEU A 17 -1.18 27.91 -3.14
C LEU A 17 0.28 27.39 -3.12
N SER A 18 0.51 26.11 -2.86
CA SER A 18 1.86 25.55 -2.79
C SER A 18 1.88 24.10 -3.31
N LEU A 19 2.97 23.70 -3.94
CA LEU A 19 3.26 22.31 -4.32
C LEU A 19 3.74 21.45 -3.13
N ALA A 20 3.76 22.01 -1.91
CA ALA A 20 4.08 21.27 -0.71
C ALA A 20 3.14 20.07 -0.53
N PRO A 21 3.66 18.90 -0.12
CA PRO A 21 2.83 17.75 0.14
C PRO A 21 1.77 18.06 1.22
N PRO A 22 0.58 17.45 1.14
CA PRO A 22 -0.43 17.58 2.17
C PRO A 22 0.14 17.19 3.55
N ARG A 23 -0.29 17.91 4.57
CA ARG A 23 0.08 17.60 5.95
C ARG A 23 -1.07 16.94 6.68
N TRP A 24 -0.73 16.20 7.71
CA TRP A 24 -1.70 15.57 8.60
C TRP A 24 -2.10 16.52 9.73
N GLU A 25 -3.38 16.78 9.85
CA GLU A 25 -3.97 17.59 10.94
C GLU A 25 -5.04 16.77 11.66
N ILE A 26 -5.13 16.89 12.97
CA ILE A 26 -6.25 16.30 13.73
C ILE A 26 -7.56 16.84 13.17
N ASP A 27 -8.49 15.96 12.86
CA ASP A 27 -9.84 16.36 12.48
C ASP A 27 -10.62 16.75 13.74
N PRO A 28 -11.00 18.03 13.88
CA PRO A 28 -11.76 18.49 15.05
C PRO A 28 -13.18 17.93 15.09
N ASN A 29 -13.69 17.47 13.94
CA ASN A 29 -15.03 16.92 13.79
C ASN A 29 -14.99 15.40 13.57
N PHE A 30 -13.96 14.73 14.12
CA PHE A 30 -13.85 13.29 13.98
C PHE A 30 -15.06 12.57 14.54
N ASP A 31 -15.74 11.82 13.67
CA ASP A 31 -16.91 11.03 13.97
C ASP A 31 -16.61 9.54 13.74
N LEU A 32 -16.62 8.76 14.81
CA LEU A 32 -16.33 7.32 14.71
C LEU A 32 -17.44 6.57 13.96
N ASP A 33 -18.69 6.99 14.12
CA ASP A 33 -19.85 6.30 13.51
C ASP A 33 -19.87 6.49 11.97
N TYR A 34 -19.26 7.57 11.49
CA TYR A 34 -18.99 7.73 10.06
C TYR A 34 -17.96 6.71 9.56
N HIS A 35 -16.89 6.52 10.33
CA HIS A 35 -15.75 5.70 9.92
C HIS A 35 -15.92 4.21 10.17
N LEU A 36 -16.64 3.83 11.22
CA LEU A 36 -16.90 2.44 11.59
C LEU A 36 -18.39 2.21 11.65
N ARG A 37 -18.90 1.45 10.71
CA ARG A 37 -20.32 1.13 10.60
C ARG A 37 -20.56 -0.34 10.86
N TRP A 38 -21.69 -0.65 11.46
CA TRP A 38 -22.16 -2.01 11.64
C TRP A 38 -23.38 -2.24 10.77
N VAL A 39 -23.33 -3.29 9.94
CA VAL A 39 -24.41 -3.68 9.05
C VAL A 39 -24.72 -5.18 9.19
N LYS A 40 -25.91 -5.55 8.82
CA LYS A 40 -26.31 -6.94 8.71
C LYS A 40 -26.11 -7.42 7.28
N ALA A 41 -25.59 -8.65 7.12
CA ALA A 41 -25.42 -9.24 5.79
C ALA A 41 -26.76 -9.30 5.06
N PRO A 42 -26.85 -8.83 3.80
CA PRO A 42 -28.01 -9.07 2.99
C PRO A 42 -28.04 -10.56 2.58
N ASN A 43 -29.19 -11.22 2.73
CA ASN A 43 -29.38 -12.60 2.31
C ASN A 43 -28.27 -13.57 2.80
N PRO A 44 -28.26 -13.96 4.08
CA PRO A 44 -27.25 -14.84 4.65
C PRO A 44 -27.44 -16.28 4.15
N ASP A 45 -27.10 -16.53 2.89
CA ASP A 45 -27.13 -17.84 2.22
C ASP A 45 -25.96 -18.73 2.60
N GLY A 46 -25.06 -18.21 3.43
CA GLY A 46 -23.85 -18.88 3.88
C GLY A 46 -22.65 -18.73 2.93
N THR A 47 -22.81 -17.97 1.83
CA THR A 47 -21.69 -17.63 0.94
C THR A 47 -21.05 -16.30 1.36
N MET A 48 -19.79 -16.09 0.95
CA MET A 48 -19.07 -14.83 1.14
C MET A 48 -19.40 -13.79 0.07
N ARG A 49 -20.16 -14.14 -0.96
CA ARG A 49 -20.45 -13.24 -2.09
C ARG A 49 -21.07 -11.90 -1.67
N PRO A 50 -22.08 -11.85 -0.77
CA PRO A 50 -22.62 -10.58 -0.31
C PRO A 50 -21.59 -9.67 0.37
N VAL A 51 -20.65 -10.26 1.13
CA VAL A 51 -19.56 -9.51 1.78
C VAL A 51 -18.60 -8.94 0.73
N PHE A 52 -18.24 -9.73 -0.27
CA PHE A 52 -17.39 -9.26 -1.36
C PHE A 52 -18.04 -8.15 -2.17
N THR A 53 -19.34 -8.25 -2.44
CA THR A 53 -20.08 -7.18 -3.12
C THR A 53 -20.06 -5.87 -2.32
N MET A 54 -20.19 -5.92 -0.99
CA MET A 54 -20.04 -4.73 -0.14
C MET A 54 -18.60 -4.18 -0.19
N ALA A 55 -17.60 -5.05 -0.18
CA ALA A 55 -16.20 -4.65 -0.30
C ALA A 55 -15.88 -4.01 -1.65
N GLU A 56 -16.45 -4.54 -2.74
CA GLU A 56 -16.35 -4.00 -4.09
C GLU A 56 -16.94 -2.58 -4.16
N GLN A 57 -18.16 -2.39 -3.68
CA GLN A 57 -18.80 -1.08 -3.61
C GLN A 57 -18.01 -0.08 -2.77
N MET A 58 -17.46 -0.55 -1.64
CA MET A 58 -16.57 0.28 -0.83
C MET A 58 -15.28 0.66 -1.58
N ALA A 59 -14.68 -0.28 -2.32
CA ALA A 59 -13.43 -0.08 -3.04
C ALA A 59 -13.60 0.90 -4.22
N GLU A 60 -14.74 0.86 -4.90
CA GLU A 60 -15.06 1.72 -6.04
C GLU A 60 -15.35 3.18 -5.64
N GLY A 61 -15.81 3.41 -4.41
CA GLY A 61 -16.08 4.77 -3.91
C GLY A 61 -14.81 5.55 -3.58
N ASP A 62 -14.82 6.85 -3.73
CA ASP A 62 -13.75 7.73 -3.26
C ASP A 62 -13.82 7.93 -1.74
N PHE A 63 -12.71 8.41 -1.14
CA PHE A 63 -12.71 8.89 0.23
C PHE A 63 -13.18 10.35 0.30
N ASP A 64 -13.94 10.69 1.35
CA ASP A 64 -14.15 12.09 1.74
C ASP A 64 -12.82 12.69 2.23
N LYS A 65 -12.20 13.53 1.41
CA LYS A 65 -10.90 14.16 1.71
C LYS A 65 -10.96 15.18 2.86
N ALA A 66 -12.16 15.59 3.29
CA ALA A 66 -12.33 16.43 4.46
C ALA A 66 -12.20 15.67 5.78
N ARG A 67 -12.10 14.34 5.74
CA ARG A 67 -12.05 13.43 6.87
C ARG A 67 -10.77 12.57 6.86
N PRO A 68 -10.47 11.82 7.93
CA PRO A 68 -9.47 10.76 7.92
C PRO A 68 -9.74 9.73 6.81
N LEU A 69 -8.69 9.33 6.09
CA LEU A 69 -8.81 8.54 4.87
C LEU A 69 -8.91 7.04 5.16
N TRP A 70 -9.92 6.64 5.90
CA TRP A 70 -10.24 5.25 6.17
C TRP A 70 -11.74 5.07 6.47
N GLU A 71 -12.26 3.91 6.14
CA GLU A 71 -13.61 3.46 6.46
C GLU A 71 -13.59 1.97 6.80
N MET A 72 -14.38 1.57 7.78
CA MET A 72 -14.48 0.18 8.21
C MET A 72 -15.95 -0.23 8.33
N LEU A 73 -16.22 -1.49 8.00
CA LEU A 73 -17.55 -2.05 8.04
C LEU A 73 -17.51 -3.40 8.75
N LEU A 74 -18.28 -3.53 9.83
CA LEU A 74 -18.52 -4.80 10.49
C LEU A 74 -19.83 -5.39 9.95
N VAL A 75 -19.73 -6.52 9.27
CA VAL A 75 -20.85 -7.23 8.67
C VAL A 75 -21.21 -8.41 9.56
N SER A 76 -22.37 -8.38 10.18
CA SER A 76 -22.87 -9.45 11.05
C SER A 76 -23.96 -10.29 10.39
N GLY A 77 -24.34 -11.39 11.02
CA GLY A 77 -25.44 -12.24 10.56
C GLY A 77 -25.04 -13.18 9.41
N LEU A 78 -23.76 -13.51 9.29
CA LEU A 78 -23.28 -14.57 8.40
C LEU A 78 -23.63 -15.94 8.99
N LYS A 79 -23.45 -16.99 8.17
CA LYS A 79 -23.69 -18.38 8.57
C LYS A 79 -22.89 -18.75 9.81
N ASP A 80 -23.43 -19.60 10.65
CA ASP A 80 -22.80 -20.12 11.86
C ASP A 80 -22.37 -19.04 12.87
N GLY A 81 -23.10 -17.89 12.89
CA GLY A 81 -22.80 -16.78 13.80
C GLY A 81 -21.50 -16.03 13.46
N GLN A 82 -20.97 -16.22 12.28
CA GLN A 82 -19.79 -15.51 11.80
C GLN A 82 -20.09 -14.04 11.51
N ALA A 83 -19.04 -13.25 11.48
CA ALA A 83 -19.06 -11.87 11.04
C ALA A 83 -17.85 -11.62 10.12
N ALA A 84 -17.96 -10.64 9.27
CA ALA A 84 -16.83 -10.18 8.42
C ALA A 84 -16.50 -8.74 8.77
N PHE A 85 -15.22 -8.40 8.61
CA PHE A 85 -14.72 -7.06 8.79
C PHE A 85 -14.08 -6.58 7.49
N ILE A 86 -14.61 -5.50 6.94
CA ILE A 86 -14.10 -4.87 5.73
C ILE A 86 -13.41 -3.58 6.14
N ALA A 87 -12.15 -3.42 5.76
CA ALA A 87 -11.38 -2.20 6.00
C ALA A 87 -10.91 -1.61 4.67
N LYS A 88 -11.26 -0.36 4.42
CA LYS A 88 -10.76 0.46 3.34
C LYS A 88 -9.87 1.54 3.94
N ILE A 89 -8.59 1.53 3.62
CA ILE A 89 -7.60 2.44 4.18
C ILE A 89 -6.75 2.99 3.03
N HIS A 90 -6.65 4.31 2.94
CA HIS A 90 -5.79 4.93 1.94
C HIS A 90 -4.32 4.65 2.24
N HIS A 91 -3.53 4.34 1.22
CA HIS A 91 -2.14 3.92 1.38
C HIS A 91 -1.22 4.99 2.03
N SER A 92 -1.63 6.26 2.02
CA SER A 92 -0.92 7.32 2.75
C SER A 92 -1.08 7.23 4.28
N VAL A 93 -2.09 6.51 4.78
CA VAL A 93 -2.30 6.29 6.22
C VAL A 93 -1.33 5.25 6.74
N THR A 94 -1.16 4.16 6.00
CA THR A 94 -0.29 3.04 6.40
C THR A 94 0.16 2.22 5.20
N ASP A 95 1.31 1.57 5.32
CA ASP A 95 1.75 0.51 4.40
C ASP A 95 1.23 -0.87 4.85
N GLY A 96 1.60 -1.92 4.10
CA GLY A 96 1.17 -3.28 4.40
C GLY A 96 1.58 -3.78 5.78
N VAL A 97 2.79 -3.42 6.25
CA VAL A 97 3.29 -3.81 7.57
C VAL A 97 2.55 -3.07 8.68
N GLY A 98 2.36 -1.76 8.52
CA GLY A 98 1.57 -0.95 9.46
C GLY A 98 0.10 -1.37 9.47
N GLY A 99 -0.46 -1.77 8.32
CA GLY A 99 -1.80 -2.35 8.22
C GLY A 99 -1.95 -3.64 9.02
N LEU A 100 -0.94 -4.52 8.95
CA LEU A 100 -0.91 -5.75 9.76
C LEU A 100 -0.81 -5.45 11.27
N GLN A 101 -0.01 -4.46 11.67
CA GLN A 101 0.06 -4.00 13.06
C GLN A 101 -1.28 -3.44 13.55
N MET A 102 -1.97 -2.68 12.72
CA MET A 102 -3.32 -2.19 13.03
C MET A 102 -4.31 -3.35 13.17
N ALA A 103 -4.25 -4.34 12.30
CA ALA A 103 -5.10 -5.53 12.40
C ALA A 103 -4.84 -6.29 13.71
N ALA A 104 -3.58 -6.43 14.13
CA ALA A 104 -3.23 -7.06 15.40
C ALA A 104 -3.74 -6.29 16.64
N MET A 105 -4.02 -4.99 16.51
CA MET A 105 -4.67 -4.19 17.56
C MET A 105 -6.19 -4.28 17.54
N LEU A 106 -6.78 -4.78 16.45
CA LEU A 106 -8.23 -4.86 16.28
C LEU A 106 -8.78 -6.24 16.62
N PHE A 107 -7.97 -7.27 16.43
CA PHE A 107 -8.41 -8.65 16.55
C PHE A 107 -7.61 -9.38 17.62
N ASP A 108 -8.33 -10.06 18.49
CA ASP A 108 -7.75 -11.04 19.38
C ASP A 108 -7.48 -12.35 18.62
N LEU A 109 -6.41 -13.06 18.99
CA LEU A 109 -6.07 -14.35 18.40
C LEU A 109 -6.92 -15.50 18.95
N ASP A 110 -7.64 -15.27 20.03
CA ASP A 110 -8.54 -16.21 20.66
C ASP A 110 -9.91 -15.57 20.97
N ARG A 111 -10.84 -16.36 21.47
CA ARG A 111 -12.20 -15.91 21.78
C ARG A 111 -12.36 -15.35 23.20
N THR A 112 -11.33 -15.36 24.01
CA THR A 112 -11.42 -14.90 25.42
C THR A 112 -11.37 -13.37 25.51
N GLY A 113 -10.76 -12.74 24.50
CA GLY A 113 -10.52 -11.29 24.46
C GLY A 113 -9.42 -10.87 25.43
N GLN A 114 -8.89 -9.69 25.20
CA GLN A 114 -7.90 -9.08 26.08
C GLN A 114 -8.49 -7.87 26.79
N ASP A 115 -8.23 -7.74 28.09
CA ASP A 115 -8.48 -6.49 28.79
C ASP A 115 -7.41 -5.46 28.34
N LEU A 116 -7.82 -4.52 27.52
CA LEU A 116 -6.94 -3.45 27.01
C LEU A 116 -6.69 -2.32 28.04
N GLY A 117 -7.23 -2.47 29.25
CA GLY A 117 -7.13 -1.45 30.29
C GLY A 117 -7.91 -0.16 29.96
N PRO A 118 -7.62 0.95 30.66
CA PRO A 118 -8.34 2.19 30.49
C PRO A 118 -8.10 2.78 29.10
N MET A 119 -9.17 3.30 28.50
CA MET A 119 -9.11 3.91 27.17
C MET A 119 -8.18 5.14 27.16
N PRO A 120 -7.18 5.21 26.28
CA PRO A 120 -6.30 6.38 26.18
C PRO A 120 -7.07 7.67 25.91
N SER A 121 -6.52 8.81 26.31
CA SER A 121 -7.08 10.13 25.95
C SER A 121 -7.07 10.30 24.42
N ALA A 122 -8.07 11.04 23.92
CA ALA A 122 -8.10 11.35 22.48
C ALA A 122 -6.91 12.24 22.11
N PRO A 123 -6.26 12.01 20.96
CA PRO A 123 -5.25 12.94 20.47
C PRO A 123 -5.85 14.32 20.30
N THR A 124 -5.15 15.32 20.80
CA THR A 124 -5.51 16.74 20.66
C THR A 124 -4.53 17.40 19.68
N GLY A 125 -5.01 18.33 18.88
CA GLY A 125 -4.19 19.12 17.97
C GLY A 125 -5.00 20.32 17.47
N GLU A 126 -4.35 21.44 17.31
CA GLU A 126 -4.98 22.61 16.70
C GLU A 126 -4.86 22.52 15.18
N ALA A 127 -5.96 22.77 14.47
CA ALA A 127 -5.92 22.97 13.04
C ALA A 127 -5.17 24.27 12.75
N ALA A 128 -4.15 24.23 11.91
CA ALA A 128 -3.42 25.43 11.59
C ALA A 128 -4.32 26.46 10.89
N SER A 129 -4.13 27.72 11.26
CA SER A 129 -4.83 28.83 10.62
C SER A 129 -4.47 28.95 9.14
N PHE A 130 -5.30 29.61 8.36
CA PHE A 130 -5.01 29.86 6.94
C PHE A 130 -3.68 30.59 6.74
N THR A 131 -3.38 31.59 7.58
CA THR A 131 -2.12 32.35 7.54
C THR A 131 -0.91 31.48 7.83
N GLU A 132 -1.03 30.58 8.78
CA GLU A 132 0.05 29.63 9.11
C GLU A 132 0.29 28.63 7.97
N ARG A 133 -0.76 28.15 7.31
CA ARG A 133 -0.66 27.28 6.12
C ARG A 133 0.06 28.00 4.97
N LEU A 134 -0.30 29.25 4.71
CA LEU A 134 0.34 30.06 3.68
C LEU A 134 1.82 30.28 3.96
N ARG A 135 2.16 30.66 5.19
CA ARG A 135 3.56 30.84 5.63
C ARG A 135 4.39 29.57 5.46
N GLN A 136 3.84 28.42 5.83
CA GLN A 136 4.52 27.13 5.69
C GLN A 136 4.71 26.72 4.23
N GLY A 137 3.73 26.99 3.35
CA GLY A 137 3.86 26.77 1.91
C GLY A 137 5.01 27.56 1.32
N VAL A 138 5.08 28.86 1.60
CA VAL A 138 6.18 29.73 1.13
C VAL A 138 7.53 29.28 1.68
N THR A 139 7.59 28.90 2.95
CA THR A 139 8.84 28.41 3.58
C THR A 139 9.28 27.07 3.01
N PHE A 140 8.34 26.17 2.64
CA PHE A 140 8.66 24.90 2.02
C PHE A 140 9.27 25.12 0.62
N GLU A 141 8.64 25.93 -0.22
CA GLU A 141 9.15 26.24 -1.56
C GLU A 141 10.53 26.89 -1.52
N ALA A 142 10.71 27.86 -0.61
CA ALA A 142 12.01 28.49 -0.41
C ALA A 142 13.09 27.48 0.04
N ARG A 143 12.76 26.57 0.97
CA ARG A 143 13.70 25.54 1.43
C ARG A 143 14.01 24.50 0.36
N THR A 144 13.02 24.08 -0.42
CA THR A 144 13.21 23.13 -1.51
C THR A 144 14.13 23.73 -2.58
N THR A 145 13.86 24.96 -3.00
CA THR A 145 14.70 25.66 -3.98
C THR A 145 16.15 25.81 -3.49
N VAL A 146 16.34 26.20 -2.23
CA VAL A 146 17.69 26.34 -1.64
C VAL A 146 18.34 24.97 -1.41
N GLY A 147 17.55 23.96 -1.01
CA GLY A 147 18.02 22.59 -0.82
C GLY A 147 18.48 21.95 -2.11
N ASP A 148 17.69 22.09 -3.17
CA ASP A 148 18.02 21.58 -4.50
C ASP A 148 19.27 22.25 -5.07
N MET A 149 19.42 23.56 -4.88
CA MET A 149 20.61 24.31 -5.28
C MET A 149 21.85 23.89 -4.48
N LYS A 150 21.73 23.67 -3.15
CA LYS A 150 22.84 23.14 -2.33
C LYS A 150 23.20 21.70 -2.70
N SER A 151 22.18 20.85 -2.95
CA SER A 151 22.41 19.45 -3.36
C SER A 151 23.08 19.37 -4.71
N ALA A 152 22.68 20.21 -5.68
CA ALA A 152 23.31 20.30 -6.98
C ALA A 152 24.79 20.77 -6.88
N LEU A 153 25.07 21.74 -6.03
CA LEU A 153 26.43 22.22 -5.77
C LEU A 153 27.28 21.20 -5.00
N GLY A 154 26.71 20.52 -3.98
CA GLY A 154 27.39 19.49 -3.20
C GLY A 154 27.71 18.24 -4.03
N GLN A 155 26.74 17.74 -4.77
CA GLN A 155 26.93 16.59 -5.67
C GLN A 155 27.93 16.90 -6.78
N GLY A 156 27.97 18.15 -7.25
CA GLY A 156 28.99 18.60 -8.23
C GLY A 156 30.41 18.54 -7.70
N THR A 157 30.63 18.89 -6.43
CA THR A 157 31.96 18.86 -5.81
C THR A 157 32.44 17.44 -5.47
N ASP A 158 31.55 16.57 -4.99
CA ASP A 158 31.86 15.16 -4.71
C ASP A 158 32.05 14.39 -6.03
N PHE A 159 31.20 14.62 -7.01
CA PHE A 159 31.32 14.07 -8.35
C PHE A 159 32.65 14.42 -9.02
N VAL A 160 33.10 15.66 -8.87
CA VAL A 160 34.41 16.09 -9.43
C VAL A 160 35.58 15.43 -8.68
N LYS A 161 35.50 15.24 -7.37
CA LYS A 161 36.54 14.52 -6.59
C LYS A 161 36.63 13.06 -7.02
N ASP A 162 35.52 12.35 -7.11
CA ASP A 162 35.46 10.94 -7.47
C ASP A 162 35.86 10.72 -8.94
N ALA A 163 35.48 11.64 -9.84
CA ALA A 163 35.93 11.63 -11.23
C ALA A 163 37.45 11.80 -11.44
N VAL A 164 38.09 12.49 -10.51
CA VAL A 164 39.54 12.68 -10.55
C VAL A 164 40.30 11.50 -9.94
N THR A 165 39.72 10.81 -8.96
CA THR A 165 40.37 9.70 -8.24
C THR A 165 40.16 8.34 -8.91
N ASP A 166 39.00 8.06 -9.48
CA ASP A 166 38.71 6.84 -10.24
C ASP A 166 37.69 7.07 -11.37
N PRO A 167 38.14 7.62 -12.50
CA PRO A 167 37.28 7.99 -13.62
C PRO A 167 36.62 6.78 -14.32
N ILE A 168 37.25 5.61 -14.28
CA ILE A 168 36.72 4.41 -14.95
C ILE A 168 35.68 3.68 -14.06
N GLY A 169 35.99 3.50 -12.78
CA GLY A 169 35.06 2.90 -11.83
C GLY A 169 33.81 3.74 -11.65
N MET A 170 33.91 5.07 -11.69
CA MET A 170 32.77 5.95 -11.61
C MET A 170 31.91 5.96 -12.88
N ALA A 171 32.52 5.88 -14.06
CA ALA A 171 31.77 5.81 -15.32
C ALA A 171 31.00 4.52 -15.45
N THR A 172 31.51 3.38 -14.97
CA THR A 172 30.84 2.10 -14.99
C THR A 172 29.72 2.03 -13.94
N SER A 173 29.98 2.42 -12.70
CA SER A 173 28.98 2.41 -11.62
C SER A 173 27.87 3.43 -11.82
N ALA A 174 28.16 4.63 -12.32
CA ALA A 174 27.16 5.63 -12.68
C ALA A 174 26.31 5.17 -13.87
N GLY A 175 26.91 4.52 -14.87
CA GLY A 175 26.20 3.94 -16.00
C GLY A 175 25.27 2.79 -15.60
N GLU A 176 25.73 1.90 -14.75
CA GLU A 176 24.92 0.79 -14.22
C GLU A 176 23.79 1.28 -13.32
N MET A 177 24.06 2.27 -12.46
CA MET A 177 23.06 2.89 -11.60
C MET A 177 22.02 3.67 -12.41
N ALA A 178 22.44 4.46 -13.39
CA ALA A 178 21.55 5.16 -14.31
C ALA A 178 20.70 4.19 -15.14
N ALA A 179 21.29 3.11 -15.64
CA ALA A 179 20.56 2.06 -16.36
C ALA A 179 19.61 1.29 -15.44
N SER A 180 19.96 1.07 -14.19
CA SER A 180 19.10 0.44 -13.19
C SER A 180 17.92 1.37 -12.80
N LEU A 181 18.20 2.64 -12.54
CA LEU A 181 17.18 3.65 -12.27
C LEU A 181 16.25 3.88 -13.47
N SER A 182 16.79 3.93 -14.69
CA SER A 182 15.97 4.08 -15.90
C SER A 182 15.04 2.87 -16.12
N ARG A 183 15.52 1.66 -15.86
CA ARG A 183 14.67 0.45 -15.90
C ARG A 183 13.59 0.44 -14.81
N MET A 184 13.90 1.00 -13.65
CA MET A 184 12.97 1.05 -12.50
C MET A 184 11.93 2.17 -12.66
N LEU A 185 12.31 3.29 -13.25
CA LEU A 185 11.47 4.48 -13.47
C LEU A 185 10.81 4.49 -14.85
N ALA A 186 11.28 3.67 -15.81
CA ALA A 186 10.64 3.57 -17.11
C ALA A 186 9.16 3.22 -16.93
N PRO A 187 8.24 4.06 -17.43
CA PRO A 187 6.84 3.69 -17.42
C PRO A 187 6.71 2.36 -18.16
N ALA A 188 5.89 1.47 -17.64
CA ALA A 188 5.51 0.26 -18.36
C ALA A 188 4.71 0.71 -19.59
N SER A 189 5.41 0.90 -20.71
CA SER A 189 4.89 1.57 -21.88
C SER A 189 3.74 0.79 -22.54
N GLU A 190 3.69 -0.52 -22.37
CA GLU A 190 2.62 -1.36 -22.90
C GLU A 190 2.33 -2.56 -22.00
N PRO A 191 1.06 -2.98 -21.87
CA PRO A 191 0.73 -4.24 -21.23
C PRO A 191 1.36 -5.39 -22.03
N MET A 192 2.04 -6.32 -21.35
CA MET A 192 2.60 -7.52 -22.00
C MET A 192 1.51 -8.50 -22.49
N SER A 193 0.26 -8.16 -22.27
CA SER A 193 -0.90 -8.96 -22.63
C SER A 193 -1.96 -8.09 -23.28
N THR A 194 -2.46 -8.53 -24.43
CA THR A 194 -3.59 -7.90 -25.13
C THR A 194 -4.91 -8.06 -24.37
N VAL A 195 -5.03 -9.11 -23.56
CA VAL A 195 -6.21 -9.36 -22.71
C VAL A 195 -6.36 -8.32 -21.60
N PHE A 196 -5.27 -7.70 -21.15
CA PHE A 196 -5.26 -6.67 -20.11
C PHE A 196 -5.20 -5.25 -20.67
N GLY A 197 -5.51 -5.06 -21.95
CA GLY A 197 -5.44 -3.75 -22.62
C GLY A 197 -6.48 -2.76 -22.12
N GLU A 198 -7.71 -3.19 -21.96
CA GLU A 198 -8.80 -2.37 -21.45
C GLU A 198 -9.00 -2.54 -19.94
N ARG A 199 -9.20 -1.43 -19.25
CA ARG A 199 -9.43 -1.42 -17.80
C ARG A 199 -10.74 -0.73 -17.49
N SER A 200 -11.51 -1.31 -16.58
CA SER A 200 -12.67 -0.67 -15.98
C SER A 200 -12.34 -0.16 -14.57
N LEU A 201 -13.22 0.67 -14.01
CA LEU A 201 -13.16 1.06 -12.60
C LEU A 201 -13.82 0.03 -11.69
N SER A 202 -14.51 -0.96 -12.26
CA SER A 202 -15.16 -2.01 -11.50
C SER A 202 -14.14 -3.00 -10.95
N VAL A 203 -14.37 -3.41 -9.71
CA VAL A 203 -13.55 -4.35 -8.97
C VAL A 203 -14.37 -5.60 -8.68
N TYR A 204 -13.77 -6.77 -8.77
CA TYR A 204 -14.38 -8.03 -8.38
C TYR A 204 -13.45 -8.76 -7.41
N PHE A 205 -13.97 -9.09 -6.22
CA PHE A 205 -13.25 -9.85 -5.20
C PHE A 205 -13.72 -11.30 -5.15
N ASP A 206 -12.76 -12.17 -4.96
CA ASP A 206 -12.99 -13.58 -4.67
C ASP A 206 -11.92 -14.12 -3.75
N LEU A 207 -12.13 -15.30 -3.18
CA LEU A 207 -11.23 -15.93 -2.22
C LEU A 207 -10.95 -17.38 -2.64
N ILE A 208 -9.67 -17.75 -2.56
CA ILE A 208 -9.21 -19.13 -2.71
C ILE A 208 -8.43 -19.50 -1.46
N ASP A 209 -8.88 -20.54 -0.77
CA ASP A 209 -8.17 -21.12 0.38
C ASP A 209 -7.21 -22.21 -0.09
N VAL A 210 -5.94 -22.09 0.27
CA VAL A 210 -4.92 -23.10 0.01
C VAL A 210 -4.23 -23.45 1.32
N PRO A 211 -4.14 -24.74 1.70
CA PRO A 211 -3.42 -25.15 2.90
C PRO A 211 -1.95 -24.72 2.82
N LEU A 212 -1.47 -24.04 3.87
CA LEU A 212 -0.11 -23.50 3.92
C LEU A 212 0.96 -24.57 3.72
N ASP A 213 0.74 -25.77 4.27
CA ASP A 213 1.69 -26.86 4.15
C ASP A 213 1.79 -27.41 2.72
N ASP A 214 0.71 -27.37 1.96
CA ASP A 214 0.73 -27.77 0.55
C ASP A 214 1.47 -26.76 -0.30
N LEU A 215 1.30 -25.46 -0.01
CA LEU A 215 2.05 -24.41 -0.68
C LEU A 215 3.55 -24.48 -0.35
N LYS A 216 3.91 -24.79 0.91
CA LYS A 216 5.31 -25.05 1.30
C LYS A 216 5.92 -26.28 0.60
N LYS A 217 5.14 -27.37 0.48
CA LYS A 217 5.57 -28.57 -0.24
C LYS A 217 5.81 -28.26 -1.73
N ALA A 218 4.90 -27.52 -2.37
CA ALA A 218 5.05 -27.09 -3.76
C ALA A 218 6.32 -26.26 -3.96
N GLY A 219 6.60 -25.28 -3.08
CA GLY A 219 7.82 -24.49 -3.13
C GLY A 219 9.08 -25.37 -3.05
N LYS A 220 9.13 -26.29 -2.10
CA LYS A 220 10.25 -27.23 -1.94
C LYS A 220 10.43 -28.15 -3.14
N ALA A 221 9.33 -28.66 -3.74
CA ALA A 221 9.37 -29.50 -4.92
C ALA A 221 9.97 -28.77 -6.13
N GLY A 222 9.65 -27.47 -6.27
CA GLY A 222 10.24 -26.59 -7.27
C GLY A 222 11.64 -26.05 -6.92
N ARG A 223 12.25 -26.50 -5.81
CA ARG A 223 13.52 -25.97 -5.26
C ARG A 223 13.48 -24.47 -5.01
N GLY A 224 12.29 -23.92 -4.73
CA GLY A 224 12.02 -22.53 -4.44
C GLY A 224 11.50 -22.30 -3.02
N THR A 225 11.04 -21.09 -2.80
CA THR A 225 10.45 -20.61 -1.53
C THR A 225 8.92 -20.69 -1.56
N LEU A 226 8.29 -20.34 -0.44
CA LEU A 226 6.85 -20.13 -0.36
C LEU A 226 6.36 -19.04 -1.34
N ASN A 227 7.14 -17.94 -1.47
CA ASN A 227 6.81 -16.86 -2.40
C ASN A 227 6.86 -17.31 -3.85
N ASP A 228 7.84 -18.14 -4.21
CA ASP A 228 7.95 -18.70 -5.56
C ASP A 228 6.74 -19.58 -5.89
N ALA A 229 6.31 -20.43 -4.96
CA ALA A 229 5.10 -21.24 -5.13
C ALA A 229 3.84 -20.39 -5.27
N PHE A 230 3.71 -19.31 -4.49
CA PHE A 230 2.61 -18.36 -4.60
C PHE A 230 2.59 -17.69 -5.97
N VAL A 231 3.72 -17.14 -6.41
CA VAL A 231 3.84 -16.47 -7.72
C VAL A 231 3.54 -17.45 -8.85
N ALA A 232 4.09 -18.66 -8.79
CA ALA A 232 3.83 -19.70 -9.80
C ALA A 232 2.33 -20.07 -9.86
N GLY A 233 1.67 -20.17 -8.71
CA GLY A 233 0.22 -20.43 -8.64
C GLY A 233 -0.60 -19.33 -9.30
N VAL A 234 -0.30 -18.07 -9.01
CA VAL A 234 -0.97 -16.90 -9.60
C VAL A 234 -0.73 -16.84 -11.12
N VAL A 235 0.53 -16.99 -11.55
CA VAL A 235 0.90 -16.94 -12.97
C VAL A 235 0.28 -18.12 -13.73
N GLY A 236 0.25 -19.32 -13.13
CA GLY A 236 -0.43 -20.48 -13.70
C GLY A 236 -1.94 -20.28 -13.87
N GLY A 237 -2.58 -19.60 -12.92
CA GLY A 237 -3.99 -19.17 -13.04
C GLY A 237 -4.20 -18.18 -14.18
N LEU A 238 -3.33 -17.16 -14.27
CA LEU A 238 -3.35 -16.17 -15.35
C LEU A 238 -3.08 -16.80 -16.72
N ARG A 239 -2.17 -17.77 -16.79
CA ARG A 239 -1.94 -18.54 -18.02
C ARG A 239 -3.23 -19.21 -18.52
N ARG A 240 -3.93 -19.95 -17.64
CA ARG A 240 -5.21 -20.58 -17.99
C ARG A 240 -6.28 -19.58 -18.41
N TYR A 241 -6.27 -18.41 -17.82
CA TYR A 241 -7.14 -17.31 -18.23
C TYR A 241 -6.84 -16.87 -19.65
N HIS A 242 -5.57 -16.65 -20.00
CA HIS A 242 -5.13 -16.28 -21.34
C HIS A 242 -5.43 -17.37 -22.38
N GLU A 243 -5.21 -18.64 -22.03
CA GLU A 243 -5.56 -19.78 -22.90
C GLU A 243 -7.03 -19.77 -23.30
N ARG A 244 -7.94 -19.43 -22.36
CA ARG A 244 -9.37 -19.28 -22.64
C ARG A 244 -9.71 -18.09 -23.55
N HIS A 245 -8.84 -17.10 -23.62
CA HIS A 245 -9.00 -15.92 -24.48
C HIS A 245 -8.18 -16.02 -25.77
N GLY A 246 -7.58 -17.19 -26.07
CA GLY A 246 -6.92 -17.49 -27.33
C GLY A 246 -5.52 -16.91 -27.49
N THR A 247 -4.94 -16.24 -26.48
CA THR A 247 -3.58 -15.67 -26.54
C THR A 247 -2.86 -15.88 -25.22
N VAL A 248 -1.65 -16.44 -25.27
CA VAL A 248 -0.77 -16.56 -24.10
C VAL A 248 0.50 -15.78 -24.39
N PRO A 249 0.82 -14.72 -23.62
CA PRO A 249 2.08 -14.01 -23.77
C PRO A 249 3.25 -14.87 -23.25
N ASP A 250 4.45 -14.66 -23.79
CA ASP A 250 5.65 -15.39 -23.34
C ASP A 250 5.96 -15.16 -21.85
N ALA A 251 5.70 -13.95 -21.37
CA ALA A 251 5.91 -13.58 -19.98
C ALA A 251 4.89 -12.52 -19.52
N LEU A 252 4.64 -12.45 -18.21
CA LEU A 252 3.95 -11.34 -17.56
C LEU A 252 4.89 -10.58 -16.64
N ARG A 253 4.76 -9.26 -16.62
CA ARG A 253 5.49 -8.43 -15.67
C ARG A 253 4.80 -8.45 -14.29
N VAL A 254 5.50 -8.99 -13.32
CA VAL A 254 5.07 -9.00 -11.92
C VAL A 254 5.70 -7.80 -11.21
N ASN A 255 4.91 -7.13 -10.40
CA ASN A 255 5.37 -6.09 -9.49
C ASN A 255 5.19 -6.59 -8.06
N MET A 256 6.30 -6.84 -7.38
CA MET A 256 6.31 -7.36 -6.02
C MET A 256 6.91 -6.32 -5.06
N PRO A 257 6.21 -5.91 -4.01
CA PRO A 257 6.79 -5.03 -3.00
C PRO A 257 7.83 -5.79 -2.18
N VAL A 258 9.04 -5.25 -2.12
CA VAL A 258 10.13 -5.76 -1.27
C VAL A 258 10.27 -4.84 -0.08
N ASN A 259 10.12 -5.40 1.12
CA ASN A 259 10.31 -4.65 2.36
C ASN A 259 11.79 -4.37 2.58
N LEU A 260 12.15 -3.09 2.74
CA LEU A 260 13.51 -2.63 3.03
C LEU A 260 13.76 -2.34 4.51
N ARG A 261 12.78 -2.56 5.39
CA ARG A 261 12.95 -2.32 6.82
C ARG A 261 13.98 -3.26 7.41
N SER A 262 14.94 -2.70 8.10
CA SER A 262 15.84 -3.45 8.98
C SER A 262 15.19 -3.72 10.35
N PRO A 263 15.69 -4.67 11.13
CA PRO A 263 15.23 -4.85 12.52
C PRO A 263 15.34 -3.58 13.38
N ALA A 264 16.28 -2.68 13.07
CA ALA A 264 16.44 -1.39 13.74
C ALA A 264 15.35 -0.36 13.39
N ASP A 265 14.56 -0.62 12.34
CA ASP A 265 13.46 0.24 11.92
C ASP A 265 12.09 -0.27 12.41
N ALA A 266 12.09 -1.27 13.28
CA ALA A 266 10.87 -1.78 13.90
C ALA A 266 10.16 -0.66 14.67
N GLY A 267 8.90 -0.41 14.33
CA GLY A 267 8.08 0.64 14.98
C GLY A 267 8.20 2.05 14.37
N LYS A 268 9.04 2.28 13.36
CA LYS A 268 9.06 3.55 12.63
C LYS A 268 7.88 3.65 11.68
N GLU A 269 7.19 4.78 11.69
CA GLU A 269 6.11 5.08 10.75
C GLU A 269 6.66 5.38 9.35
N GLY A 270 5.87 5.07 8.31
CA GLY A 270 6.16 5.41 6.91
C GLY A 270 6.27 4.18 6.01
N ASN A 271 6.27 4.42 4.70
CA ASN A 271 6.41 3.38 3.70
C ASN A 271 7.90 3.08 3.46
N ALA A 272 8.33 1.86 3.77
CA ALA A 272 9.71 1.40 3.58
C ALA A 272 9.76 0.15 2.70
N TRP A 273 9.22 0.26 1.48
CA TRP A 273 9.27 -0.81 0.48
C TRP A 273 9.64 -0.25 -0.89
N VAL A 274 10.22 -1.10 -1.73
CA VAL A 274 10.55 -0.81 -3.12
C VAL A 274 9.83 -1.80 -4.04
N PRO A 275 9.21 -1.35 -5.14
CA PRO A 275 8.63 -2.25 -6.11
C PRO A 275 9.72 -2.96 -6.91
N ALA A 276 9.85 -4.28 -6.74
CA ALA A 276 10.63 -5.10 -7.64
C ALA A 276 9.78 -5.49 -8.84
N ARG A 277 10.23 -5.13 -10.05
CA ARG A 277 9.53 -5.45 -11.31
C ARG A 277 10.36 -6.43 -12.10
N PHE A 278 9.78 -7.57 -12.41
CA PHE A 278 10.44 -8.61 -13.19
C PHE A 278 9.45 -9.38 -14.07
N PRO A 279 9.89 -9.85 -15.25
CA PRO A 279 9.09 -10.72 -16.07
C PRO A 279 9.06 -12.14 -15.48
N VAL A 280 7.89 -12.77 -15.49
CA VAL A 280 7.72 -14.19 -15.13
C VAL A 280 7.23 -14.92 -16.36
N PRO A 281 7.94 -15.99 -16.81
CA PRO A 281 7.54 -16.78 -17.97
C PRO A 281 6.14 -17.37 -17.80
N MET A 282 5.40 -17.47 -18.91
CA MET A 282 4.05 -18.03 -18.95
C MET A 282 4.01 -19.41 -19.63
N ASN A 283 5.10 -19.83 -20.22
CA ASN A 283 5.19 -21.01 -21.08
C ASN A 283 5.90 -22.21 -20.44
N GLU A 284 6.30 -22.12 -19.19
CA GLU A 284 6.92 -23.22 -18.41
C GLU A 284 5.99 -23.78 -17.35
#